data_065809ce5087c875eb683f5ba4cd703d
#
_entry.id   065809ce5087c875eb683f5ba4cd703d
#
_cell.length_a   1.000
_cell.length_b   1.000
_cell.length_c   1.000
_cell.angle_alpha   90.00
_cell.angle_beta   90.00
_cell.angle_gamma   90.00
#
_symmetry.space_group_name_H-M   'P 1'
#
loop_
_entity.id
_entity.type
_entity.pdbx_description
1 polymer ?
#
loop_
_entity_poly.entity_id
_entity_poly.type
_entity_poly.pdbx_seq_one_letter_code
_entity_poly.pdbx_strand_id
1 'polypeptide(L)'
;MSATGYLQVNAYASNAQIPLQDVAIAITDSQGSAIALRLTNRSGQLDEPIAIPVPDFSASQTPDTGIVPFAVVNLSAKLPDYEEIEAKNIQVFPNTVTNQNLELIPLSELPEYWNQVEIFDTPKQNL
;
A
#
# COMPACT_ATOMS: atom_id res chain seq x y z
N MET A 1 -9.78 13.62 -18.24
CA MET A 1 -10.02 12.22 -17.86
C MET A 1 -8.89 11.69 -17.03
N SER A 2 -9.20 10.84 -16.10
CA SER A 2 -8.16 10.20 -15.29
C SER A 2 -8.03 8.74 -15.69
N ALA A 3 -6.85 8.22 -15.54
CA ALA A 3 -6.61 6.80 -15.71
C ALA A 3 -6.78 6.10 -14.37
N THR A 4 -6.70 4.79 -14.36
CA THR A 4 -6.81 4.00 -13.14
C THR A 4 -5.62 3.06 -13.02
N GLY A 5 -4.97 3.10 -11.88
CA GLY A 5 -4.00 2.11 -11.49
C GLY A 5 -4.58 1.22 -10.41
N TYR A 6 -3.86 0.20 -10.01
CA TYR A 6 -4.35 -0.77 -9.03
C TYR A 6 -3.29 -1.07 -8.00
N LEU A 7 -3.73 -1.24 -6.77
CA LEU A 7 -2.84 -1.59 -5.68
C LEU A 7 -3.30 -2.91 -5.05
N GLN A 8 -2.43 -3.92 -5.09
CA GLN A 8 -2.65 -5.19 -4.43
C GLN A 8 -1.75 -5.27 -3.21
N VAL A 9 -2.28 -5.84 -2.15
CA VAL A 9 -1.57 -5.94 -0.87
C VAL A 9 -1.41 -7.41 -0.51
N ASN A 10 -0.21 -7.76 -0.06
CA ASN A 10 0.09 -9.09 0.47
C ASN A 10 0.59 -8.92 1.90
N ALA A 11 -0.14 -9.47 2.87
CA ALA A 11 0.21 -9.37 4.28
C ALA A 11 0.56 -10.74 4.84
N TYR A 12 1.67 -10.81 5.57
CA TYR A 12 2.13 -12.08 6.15
C TYR A 12 2.87 -11.82 7.44
N ALA A 13 2.95 -12.87 8.27
CA ALA A 13 3.68 -12.78 9.53
C ALA A 13 5.18 -12.86 9.26
N SER A 14 5.97 -12.14 10.06
CA SER A 14 7.42 -12.12 9.89
C SER A 14 8.05 -13.48 10.14
N ASN A 15 7.49 -14.24 11.08
CA ASN A 15 8.01 -15.57 11.32
C ASN A 15 7.30 -16.58 10.42
N ALA A 16 8.03 -17.33 9.63
CA ALA A 16 7.53 -18.37 8.74
C ALA A 16 6.68 -17.85 7.57
N GLN A 17 6.56 -16.53 7.39
CA GLN A 17 5.85 -15.91 6.27
C GLN A 17 4.44 -16.48 6.06
N ILE A 18 3.70 -16.63 7.15
CA ILE A 18 2.35 -17.15 7.11
C ILE A 18 1.40 -16.04 6.65
N PRO A 19 0.55 -16.29 5.64
CA PRO A 19 -0.43 -15.29 5.21
C PRO A 19 -1.37 -14.90 6.36
N LEU A 20 -1.69 -13.62 6.45
CA LEU A 20 -2.54 -13.11 7.52
C LEU A 20 -3.88 -12.66 6.97
N GLN A 21 -4.95 -13.21 7.54
CA GLN A 21 -6.32 -12.87 7.22
C GLN A 21 -6.80 -11.74 8.10
N ASP A 22 -7.71 -10.93 7.59
CA ASP A 22 -8.40 -9.86 8.34
C ASP A 22 -7.48 -8.73 8.78
N VAL A 23 -6.39 -8.53 8.07
CA VAL A 23 -5.57 -7.33 8.28
C VAL A 23 -6.33 -6.15 7.70
N ALA A 24 -6.57 -5.13 8.52
CA ALA A 24 -7.27 -3.93 8.08
C ALA A 24 -6.29 -3.05 7.29
N ILE A 25 -6.58 -2.87 6.01
CA ILE A 25 -5.74 -2.10 5.10
C ILE A 25 -6.47 -0.80 4.79
N ALA A 26 -5.90 0.32 5.19
CA ALA A 26 -6.45 1.64 4.91
C ALA A 26 -5.52 2.35 3.92
N ILE A 27 -6.10 2.87 2.85
CA ILE A 27 -5.36 3.60 1.83
C ILE A 27 -5.81 5.04 1.85
N THR A 28 -4.84 5.95 1.89
CA THR A 28 -5.11 7.39 1.85
C THR A 28 -4.29 8.01 0.73
N ASP A 29 -4.76 9.17 0.25
CA ASP A 29 -4.00 9.90 -0.75
C ASP A 29 -2.91 10.75 -0.05
N SER A 30 -2.17 11.51 -0.83
CA SER A 30 -1.06 12.31 -0.31
C SER A 30 -1.52 13.41 0.64
N GLN A 31 -2.80 13.73 0.65
CA GLN A 31 -3.35 14.74 1.53
C GLN A 31 -4.06 14.15 2.75
N GLY A 32 -4.01 12.84 2.90
CA GLY A 32 -4.59 12.17 4.03
C GLY A 32 -6.05 11.80 3.88
N SER A 33 -6.64 12.03 2.71
CA SER A 33 -8.03 11.65 2.46
C SER A 33 -8.15 10.16 2.20
N ALA A 34 -9.16 9.54 2.80
CA ALA A 34 -9.33 8.09 2.67
C ALA A 34 -9.76 7.72 1.26
N ILE A 35 -9.10 6.73 0.69
CA ILE A 35 -9.47 6.18 -0.61
C ILE A 35 -10.21 4.86 -0.44
N ALA A 36 -9.72 3.98 0.42
CA ALA A 36 -10.31 2.66 0.59
C ALA A 36 -9.96 2.06 1.94
N LEU A 37 -10.81 1.15 2.38
CA LEU A 37 -10.57 0.33 3.56
C LEU A 37 -10.93 -1.10 3.18
N ARG A 38 -10.00 -2.02 3.35
CA ARG A 38 -10.19 -3.42 2.96
C ARG A 38 -9.62 -4.34 4.02
N LEU A 39 -10.07 -5.58 3.99
CA LEU A 39 -9.52 -6.63 4.85
C LEU A 39 -8.89 -7.70 3.95
N THR A 40 -7.77 -8.24 4.40
CA THR A 40 -7.12 -9.32 3.67
C THR A 40 -7.91 -10.62 3.82
N ASN A 41 -7.80 -11.47 2.81
CA ASN A 41 -8.45 -12.77 2.81
C ASN A 41 -7.52 -13.84 3.40
N ARG A 42 -7.90 -15.10 3.27
CA ARG A 42 -7.13 -16.22 3.84
C ARG A 42 -5.73 -16.33 3.28
N SER A 43 -5.52 -15.81 2.09
CA SER A 43 -4.20 -15.83 1.45
C SER A 43 -3.38 -14.60 1.81
N GLY A 44 -3.88 -13.74 2.69
CA GLY A 44 -3.19 -12.51 3.06
C GLY A 44 -3.26 -11.45 1.98
N GLN A 45 -4.15 -11.61 1.02
CA GLN A 45 -4.29 -10.69 -0.09
C GLN A 45 -5.66 -10.06 -0.09
N LEU A 46 -5.80 -8.97 -0.83
CA LEU A 46 -7.12 -8.40 -1.09
C LEU A 46 -7.80 -9.24 -2.16
N ASP A 47 -9.11 -9.42 -2.04
CA ASP A 47 -9.87 -10.18 -3.03
C ASP A 47 -9.74 -9.57 -4.41
N GLU A 48 -9.68 -8.24 -4.45
CA GLU A 48 -9.48 -7.51 -5.69
C GLU A 48 -8.51 -6.37 -5.43
N PRO A 49 -7.62 -6.04 -6.38
CA PRO A 49 -6.77 -4.88 -6.22
C PRO A 49 -7.62 -3.62 -6.07
N ILE A 50 -7.12 -2.66 -5.30
CA ILE A 50 -7.82 -1.41 -5.06
C ILE A 50 -7.58 -0.50 -6.27
N ALA A 51 -8.66 0.02 -6.85
CA ALA A 51 -8.56 0.97 -7.95
C ALA A 51 -8.16 2.33 -7.42
N ILE A 52 -7.10 2.89 -7.97
CA ILE A 52 -6.56 4.18 -7.55
C ILE A 52 -6.65 5.14 -8.73
N PRO A 53 -7.32 6.30 -8.58
CA PRO A 53 -7.33 7.28 -9.66
C PRO A 53 -5.92 7.82 -9.89
N VAL A 54 -5.49 7.83 -11.13
CA VAL A 54 -4.16 8.33 -11.50
C VAL A 54 -4.37 9.54 -12.40
N PRO A 55 -3.66 10.65 -12.15
CA PRO A 55 -3.79 11.82 -13.01
C PRO A 55 -3.48 11.49 -14.45
N ASP A 56 -4.25 12.08 -15.36
CA ASP A 56 -4.05 11.91 -16.78
C ASP A 56 -3.42 13.19 -17.32
N PHE A 57 -2.18 13.09 -17.73
CA PHE A 57 -1.46 14.25 -18.25
C PHE A 57 -1.66 14.46 -19.73
N SER A 58 -2.42 13.57 -20.38
CA SER A 58 -2.51 13.60 -21.83
C SER A 58 -3.08 14.89 -22.38
N ALA A 59 -3.88 15.59 -21.59
CA ALA A 59 -4.53 16.81 -22.06
C ALA A 59 -3.73 18.07 -21.80
N SER A 60 -2.74 18.02 -20.92
CA SER A 60 -2.12 19.26 -20.47
C SER A 60 -0.63 19.24 -20.48
N GLN A 61 -0.03 18.18 -21.01
CA GLN A 61 1.34 17.99 -20.80
C GLN A 61 2.23 18.35 -21.90
N THR A 62 3.49 18.36 -21.59
CA THR A 62 4.56 18.43 -22.54
C THR A 62 4.97 17.03 -22.88
N PRO A 63 4.71 16.61 -24.09
CA PRO A 63 4.88 15.21 -24.44
C PRO A 63 6.31 14.71 -24.42
N ASP A 64 7.26 15.58 -24.50
CA ASP A 64 8.65 15.14 -24.56
C ASP A 64 9.30 15.00 -23.22
N THR A 65 8.57 15.13 -22.14
CA THR A 65 9.16 14.90 -20.83
C THR A 65 9.47 13.44 -20.56
N GLY A 66 8.76 12.53 -21.22
CA GLY A 66 8.92 11.12 -20.98
C GLY A 66 8.42 10.66 -19.60
N ILE A 67 7.70 11.50 -18.90
CA ILE A 67 7.22 11.19 -17.57
C ILE A 67 5.89 10.44 -17.65
N VAL A 68 5.83 9.29 -16.99
CA VAL A 68 4.59 8.53 -16.86
C VAL A 68 3.83 9.07 -15.65
N PRO A 69 2.56 9.47 -15.81
CA PRO A 69 1.80 9.94 -14.65
C PRO A 69 1.61 8.83 -13.64
N PHE A 70 1.57 9.21 -12.38
CA PHE A 70 1.34 8.25 -11.32
C PHE A 70 0.67 8.95 -10.14
N ALA A 71 0.01 8.16 -9.30
CA ALA A 71 -0.55 8.63 -8.06
C ALA A 71 0.34 8.19 -6.90
N VAL A 72 0.33 8.95 -5.83
CA VAL A 72 1.05 8.59 -4.61
C VAL A 72 0.02 8.35 -3.52
N VAL A 73 0.10 7.19 -2.89
CA VAL A 73 -0.81 6.85 -1.80
C VAL A 73 -0.02 6.36 -0.59
N ASN A 74 -0.68 6.40 0.55
CA ASN A 74 -0.14 5.88 1.79
C ASN A 74 -1.01 4.73 2.25
N LEU A 75 -0.41 3.79 2.95
CA LEU A 75 -1.09 2.59 3.40
C LEU A 75 -0.86 2.41 4.88
N SER A 76 -1.91 2.01 5.59
CA SER A 76 -1.82 1.64 7.00
C SER A 76 -2.40 0.23 7.13
N ALA A 77 -1.70 -0.64 7.85
CA ALA A 77 -2.12 -2.01 8.06
C ALA A 77 -2.16 -2.31 9.54
N LYS A 78 -3.27 -2.86 10.01
CA LYS A 78 -3.48 -3.19 11.41
C LYS A 78 -4.09 -4.58 11.55
N LEU A 79 -3.57 -5.33 12.51
CA LEU A 79 -4.15 -6.59 12.92
C LEU A 79 -3.95 -6.72 14.42
N PRO A 80 -4.98 -7.11 15.20
CA PRO A 80 -4.80 -7.31 16.64
C PRO A 80 -3.63 -8.25 16.94
N ASP A 81 -2.86 -7.92 17.95
CA ASP A 81 -1.69 -8.66 18.40
C ASP A 81 -0.49 -8.55 17.46
N TYR A 82 -0.55 -7.68 16.48
CA TYR A 82 0.56 -7.41 15.59
C TYR A 82 0.88 -5.93 15.59
N GLU A 83 2.12 -5.62 15.20
CA GLU A 83 2.57 -4.27 15.04
C GLU A 83 1.78 -3.58 13.91
N GLU A 84 1.43 -2.31 14.13
CA GLU A 84 0.83 -1.52 13.07
C GLU A 84 1.91 -1.04 12.11
N ILE A 85 1.65 -1.13 10.81
CA ILE A 85 2.63 -0.76 9.79
C ILE A 85 2.04 0.33 8.92
N GLU A 86 2.86 1.34 8.59
CA GLU A 86 2.50 2.36 7.62
C GLU A 86 3.54 2.36 6.50
N ALA A 87 3.07 2.25 5.28
CA ALA A 87 3.91 2.38 4.09
C ALA A 87 3.53 3.67 3.39
N LYS A 88 4.51 4.53 3.15
CA LYS A 88 4.26 5.85 2.60
C LYS A 88 4.84 5.99 1.21
N ASN A 89 4.25 6.90 0.44
CA ASN A 89 4.77 7.27 -0.88
C ASN A 89 4.78 6.11 -1.87
N ILE A 90 3.71 5.30 -1.83
CA ILE A 90 3.56 4.21 -2.79
C ILE A 90 3.14 4.81 -4.11
N GLN A 91 3.89 4.53 -5.16
CA GLN A 91 3.60 5.02 -6.51
C GLN A 91 2.71 4.03 -7.23
N VAL A 92 1.60 4.52 -7.77
CA VAL A 92 0.66 3.69 -8.51
C VAL A 92 0.55 4.26 -9.93
N PHE A 93 0.83 3.41 -10.92
CA PHE A 93 0.86 3.81 -12.32
C PHE A 93 -0.40 3.36 -13.04
N PRO A 94 -0.80 4.08 -14.11
CA PRO A 94 -2.03 3.73 -14.81
C PRO A 94 -1.94 2.36 -15.46
N ASN A 95 -3.05 1.65 -15.45
CA ASN A 95 -3.18 0.34 -16.08
C ASN A 95 -2.18 -0.70 -15.57
N THR A 96 -1.72 -0.52 -14.34
CA THR A 96 -0.68 -1.37 -13.76
C THR A 96 -1.11 -1.77 -12.36
N VAL A 97 -0.79 -3.00 -11.98
CA VAL A 97 -1.01 -3.47 -10.61
C VAL A 97 0.29 -3.31 -9.84
N THR A 98 0.27 -2.51 -8.79
CA THR A 98 1.39 -2.36 -7.88
C THR A 98 1.17 -3.30 -6.71
N ASN A 99 2.15 -4.15 -6.42
CA ASN A 99 2.08 -5.08 -5.30
C ASN A 99 2.86 -4.54 -4.12
N GLN A 100 2.19 -4.46 -2.99
CA GLN A 100 2.82 -4.01 -1.74
C GLN A 100 2.83 -5.17 -0.76
N ASN A 101 4.01 -5.62 -0.41
CA ASN A 101 4.19 -6.69 0.56
C ASN A 101 4.34 -6.10 1.95
N LEU A 102 3.63 -6.66 2.90
CA LEU A 102 3.64 -6.19 4.29
C LEU A 102 3.99 -7.34 5.20
N GLU A 103 5.06 -7.16 5.95
CA GLU A 103 5.50 -8.14 6.92
C GLU A 103 5.12 -7.62 8.30
N LEU A 104 4.16 -8.27 8.95
CA LEU A 104 3.69 -7.87 10.27
C LEU A 104 4.39 -8.67 11.34
N ILE A 105 4.85 -7.99 12.37
CA ILE A 105 5.59 -8.61 13.46
C ILE A 105 4.65 -8.80 14.65
N PRO A 106 4.52 -10.03 15.17
CA PRO A 106 3.69 -10.25 16.36
C PRO A 106 4.22 -9.43 17.54
N LEU A 107 3.32 -8.80 18.26
CA LEU A 107 3.71 -7.96 19.39
C LEU A 107 4.46 -8.74 20.45
N SER A 108 4.15 -10.02 20.60
CA SER A 108 4.82 -10.87 21.56
C SER A 108 6.31 -11.07 21.28
N GLU A 109 6.74 -10.78 20.06
CA GLU A 109 8.13 -10.91 19.66
C GLU A 109 8.90 -9.60 19.75
N LEU A 110 8.22 -8.50 20.07
CA LEU A 110 8.86 -7.20 20.14
C LEU A 110 9.28 -6.89 21.56
N PRO A 111 10.44 -6.21 21.74
CA PRO A 111 10.78 -5.66 23.06
C PRO A 111 9.73 -4.63 23.47
N GLU A 112 9.59 -4.41 24.79
CA GLU A 112 8.57 -3.50 25.29
C GLU A 112 8.64 -2.11 24.67
N TYR A 113 9.83 -1.60 24.45
CA TYR A 113 9.98 -0.25 23.91
C TYR A 113 9.68 -0.18 22.42
N TRP A 114 9.40 -1.29 21.77
CA TRP A 114 9.04 -1.32 20.35
C TRP A 114 7.53 -1.36 20.13
N ASN A 115 6.77 -1.13 21.16
CA ASN A 115 5.33 -1.24 21.11
C ASN A 115 4.73 0.00 20.47
N GLN A 116 5.07 0.24 19.21
CA GLN A 116 4.65 1.43 18.48
C GLN A 116 4.61 1.13 16.98
N VAL A 117 4.14 2.10 16.24
CA VAL A 117 4.00 1.97 14.79
C VAL A 117 5.35 1.95 14.12
N GLU A 118 5.54 0.99 13.23
CA GLU A 118 6.70 0.98 12.36
C GLU A 118 6.36 1.74 11.09
N ILE A 119 7.14 2.76 10.78
CA ILE A 119 6.92 3.63 9.63
C ILE A 119 8.11 3.55 8.70
N PHE A 120 7.84 3.35 7.41
CA PHE A 120 8.91 3.37 6.42
C PHE A 120 8.41 3.99 5.12
N ASP A 121 9.35 4.59 4.40
CA ASP A 121 9.07 5.14 3.08
C ASP A 121 9.42 4.11 2.03
N THR A 122 8.52 3.92 1.08
CA THR A 122 8.83 3.03 -0.03
C THR A 122 9.81 3.74 -0.96
N PRO A 123 10.80 3.02 -1.49
CA PRO A 123 11.72 3.65 -2.42
C PRO A 123 11.02 4.01 -3.73
N LYS A 124 11.56 5.00 -4.41
CA LYS A 124 11.05 5.34 -5.72
C LYS A 124 11.23 4.17 -6.65
N GLN A 125 10.21 3.92 -7.44
CA GLN A 125 10.28 2.87 -8.43
C GLN A 125 10.97 3.40 -9.68
N ASN A 126 11.95 2.67 -10.14
CA ASN A 126 12.65 3.03 -11.37
C ASN A 126 12.01 2.29 -12.51
N LEU A 127 11.30 3.02 -13.32
CA LEU A 127 10.61 2.45 -14.46
C LEU A 127 11.22 2.92 -15.75
#